data_ef46c16bcb363658f258182af5e80a5d
#
_entry.id   ef46c16bcb363658f258182af5e80a5d
#
_cell.length_a   1.000
_cell.length_b   1.000
_cell.length_c   1.000
_cell.angle_alpha   90.00
_cell.angle_beta   90.00
_cell.angle_gamma   90.00
#
_symmetry.space_group_name_H-M   'P 1'
#
loop_
_entity.id
_entity.type
_entity.pdbx_description
1 polymer ?
#
loop_
_entity_poly.entity_id
_entity_poly.type
_entity_poly.pdbx_seq_one_letter_code
_entity_poly.pdbx_strand_id
1 'polypeptide(L)'
;MHKIINRKSMFLAMFTFMCSMQIHAQQKDLKKFEGYYHFTNDTSTYLRIIAQGSNLVLHQMWDDKEISFDRKSDLDFENQEQSFPLKFSSDQNGSITQVLAFNRDLWTKVNGYHPPVIVEIHLKPEQLKVFEGKYTFQFEKGKDSYIEITAHNDHIMLKQMWDGKEINFVPKSDVEFFCKEQRFPLKFIKDNSGNVVQVLAFNKDLWQRVKQ
;
A
#
# COMPACT_ATOMS: atom_id res chain seq x y z
N MET A 1 -50.45 -43.96 15.07
CA MET A 1 -50.12 -42.92 14.07
C MET A 1 -48.58 -42.77 14.04
N HIS A 2 -47.87 -43.47 13.14
CA HIS A 2 -46.40 -43.40 13.02
C HIS A 2 -46.08 -42.26 12.03
N LYS A 3 -45.39 -41.21 12.51
CA LYS A 3 -44.84 -40.15 11.67
C LYS A 3 -43.61 -40.69 10.91
N ILE A 4 -43.75 -40.91 9.62
CA ILE A 4 -42.65 -41.22 8.72
C ILE A 4 -41.82 -39.96 8.55
N ILE A 5 -40.69 -39.88 9.24
CA ILE A 5 -39.70 -38.81 9.04
C ILE A 5 -39.03 -39.05 7.69
N ASN A 6 -39.24 -38.12 6.78
CA ASN A 6 -38.77 -38.22 5.40
C ASN A 6 -37.22 -38.13 5.35
N ARG A 7 -36.54 -39.28 5.11
CA ARG A 7 -35.08 -39.43 5.06
C ARG A 7 -34.39 -38.41 4.15
N LYS A 8 -35.08 -37.93 3.10
CA LYS A 8 -34.57 -36.91 2.18
C LYS A 8 -34.39 -35.53 2.84
N SER A 9 -35.30 -35.14 3.77
CA SER A 9 -35.18 -33.85 4.49
C SER A 9 -34.03 -33.85 5.50
N MET A 10 -33.70 -35.01 6.08
CA MET A 10 -32.61 -35.12 7.03
C MET A 10 -31.23 -35.03 6.34
N PHE A 11 -31.08 -35.57 5.12
CA PHE A 11 -29.84 -35.45 4.32
C PHE A 11 -29.61 -34.01 3.85
N LEU A 12 -30.66 -33.27 3.48
CA LEU A 12 -30.55 -31.89 3.03
C LEU A 12 -30.16 -30.95 4.19
N ALA A 13 -30.72 -31.15 5.39
CA ALA A 13 -30.38 -30.36 6.58
C ALA A 13 -28.94 -30.63 7.07
N MET A 14 -28.47 -31.88 6.94
CA MET A 14 -27.09 -32.26 7.32
C MET A 14 -26.05 -31.68 6.36
N PHE A 15 -26.37 -31.61 5.06
CA PHE A 15 -25.49 -31.03 4.04
C PHE A 15 -25.33 -29.50 4.18
N THR A 16 -26.44 -28.78 4.47
CA THR A 16 -26.41 -27.34 4.73
C THR A 16 -25.66 -27.00 6.02
N PHE A 17 -25.76 -27.84 7.06
CA PHE A 17 -25.04 -27.62 8.32
C PHE A 17 -23.53 -27.86 8.18
N MET A 18 -23.09 -28.87 7.40
CA MET A 18 -21.67 -29.10 7.10
C MET A 18 -21.06 -27.97 6.29
N CYS A 19 -21.78 -27.42 5.30
CA CYS A 19 -21.30 -26.31 4.48
C CYS A 19 -21.11 -25.03 5.31
N SER A 20 -22.00 -24.73 6.24
CA SER A 20 -21.89 -23.57 7.14
C SER A 20 -20.71 -23.68 8.13
N MET A 21 -20.41 -24.86 8.64
CA MET A 21 -19.26 -25.10 9.51
C MET A 21 -17.92 -24.90 8.78
N GLN A 22 -17.81 -25.32 7.53
CA GLN A 22 -16.60 -25.14 6.72
C GLN A 22 -16.31 -23.67 6.44
N ILE A 23 -17.35 -22.87 6.13
CA ILE A 23 -17.20 -21.42 5.88
C ILE A 23 -16.72 -20.72 7.15
N HIS A 24 -17.27 -21.04 8.32
CA HIS A 24 -16.85 -20.43 9.58
C HIS A 24 -15.43 -20.81 9.99
N ALA A 25 -15.00 -22.04 9.75
CA ALA A 25 -13.63 -22.49 10.03
C ALA A 25 -12.62 -21.79 9.13
N GLN A 26 -12.92 -21.62 7.85
CA GLN A 26 -12.06 -20.93 6.89
C GLN A 26 -11.95 -19.45 7.19
N GLN A 27 -13.04 -18.78 7.54
CA GLN A 27 -13.03 -17.37 7.93
C GLN A 27 -12.24 -17.12 9.23
N LYS A 28 -12.33 -18.04 10.21
CA LYS A 28 -11.55 -17.96 11.45
C LYS A 28 -10.05 -18.06 11.20
N ASP A 29 -9.62 -18.90 10.27
CA ASP A 29 -8.21 -19.05 9.88
C ASP A 29 -7.67 -17.79 9.16
N LEU A 30 -8.49 -17.08 8.38
CA LEU A 30 -8.09 -15.85 7.71
C LEU A 30 -7.88 -14.66 8.68
N LYS A 31 -8.52 -14.68 9.86
CA LYS A 31 -8.38 -13.60 10.84
C LYS A 31 -6.97 -13.37 11.36
N LYS A 32 -6.10 -14.39 11.33
CA LYS A 32 -4.69 -14.24 11.73
C LYS A 32 -3.93 -13.23 10.87
N PHE A 33 -4.36 -13.03 9.61
CA PHE A 33 -3.75 -12.09 8.67
C PHE A 33 -4.27 -10.65 8.84
N GLU A 34 -5.43 -10.47 9.46
CA GLU A 34 -6.04 -9.15 9.64
C GLU A 34 -5.15 -8.22 10.45
N GLY A 35 -5.23 -6.94 10.12
CA GLY A 35 -4.58 -5.87 10.87
C GLY A 35 -3.98 -4.81 9.96
N TYR A 36 -3.27 -3.90 10.61
CA TYR A 36 -2.51 -2.85 9.96
C TYR A 36 -1.07 -3.28 9.75
N TYR A 37 -0.52 -2.85 8.63
CA TYR A 37 0.86 -3.08 8.26
C TYR A 37 1.44 -1.75 7.77
N HIS A 38 2.59 -1.35 8.29
CA HIS A 38 3.32 -0.21 7.75
C HIS A 38 4.37 -0.66 6.75
N PHE A 39 4.68 0.19 5.78
CA PHE A 39 5.76 -0.08 4.85
C PHE A 39 7.10 -0.11 5.59
N THR A 40 7.91 -1.14 5.38
CA THR A 40 9.15 -1.34 6.15
C THR A 40 10.14 -0.17 5.97
N ASN A 41 10.17 0.44 4.78
CA ASN A 41 11.05 1.57 4.48
C ASN A 41 10.43 2.94 4.81
N ASP A 42 9.12 2.98 5.09
CA ASP A 42 8.39 4.21 5.40
C ASP A 42 7.25 3.93 6.38
N THR A 43 7.51 4.15 7.66
CA THR A 43 6.53 3.91 8.72
C THR A 43 5.34 4.88 8.71
N SER A 44 5.29 5.84 7.78
CA SER A 44 4.14 6.73 7.58
C SER A 44 3.08 6.15 6.63
N THR A 45 3.46 5.18 5.80
CA THR A 45 2.58 4.55 4.82
C THR A 45 2.04 3.23 5.35
N TYR A 46 0.73 3.07 5.28
CA TYR A 46 0.01 1.92 5.85
C TYR A 46 -0.88 1.24 4.80
N LEU A 47 -1.03 -0.06 4.97
CA LEU A 47 -2.13 -0.82 4.41
C LEU A 47 -2.89 -1.56 5.53
N ARG A 48 -4.10 -1.97 5.24
CA ARG A 48 -4.92 -2.80 6.11
C ARG A 48 -5.30 -4.09 5.39
N ILE A 49 -5.14 -5.22 6.06
CA ILE A 49 -5.65 -6.51 5.59
C ILE A 49 -6.93 -6.85 6.35
N ILE A 50 -7.96 -7.25 5.62
CA ILE A 50 -9.29 -7.58 6.12
C ILE A 50 -9.68 -8.95 5.58
N ALA A 51 -10.19 -9.85 6.43
CA ALA A 51 -10.76 -11.12 6.00
C ALA A 51 -12.22 -10.91 5.58
N GLN A 52 -12.54 -11.21 4.32
CA GLN A 52 -13.87 -11.05 3.77
C GLN A 52 -14.33 -12.35 3.09
N GLY A 53 -15.23 -13.06 3.71
CA GLY A 53 -15.66 -14.38 3.23
C GLY A 53 -14.51 -15.38 3.23
N SER A 54 -14.13 -15.89 2.05
CA SER A 54 -13.01 -16.79 1.82
C SER A 54 -11.72 -16.09 1.40
N ASN A 55 -11.72 -14.76 1.27
CA ASN A 55 -10.67 -13.95 0.67
C ASN A 55 -10.04 -13.01 1.69
N LEU A 56 -8.86 -12.49 1.35
CA LEU A 56 -8.29 -11.32 1.99
C LEU A 56 -8.49 -10.10 1.09
N VAL A 57 -8.84 -8.98 1.70
CA VAL A 57 -8.90 -7.67 1.04
C VAL A 57 -7.75 -6.83 1.57
N LEU A 58 -6.88 -6.35 0.69
CA LEU A 58 -5.88 -5.35 0.98
C LEU A 58 -6.48 -3.97 0.70
N HIS A 59 -6.59 -3.16 1.74
CA HIS A 59 -7.01 -1.76 1.66
C HIS A 59 -5.78 -0.87 1.72
N GLN A 60 -5.53 -0.12 0.67
CA GLN A 60 -4.47 0.89 0.59
C GLN A 60 -4.92 2.16 1.30
N MET A 61 -4.28 2.50 2.43
CA MET A 61 -4.69 3.63 3.28
C MET A 61 -4.38 5.01 2.68
N TRP A 62 -3.72 5.07 1.52
CA TRP A 62 -3.34 6.34 0.87
C TRP A 62 -4.25 6.77 -0.27
N ASP A 63 -5.04 5.85 -0.86
CA ASP A 63 -5.94 6.14 -1.99
C ASP A 63 -7.27 5.39 -1.89
N ASP A 64 -7.54 4.76 -0.74
CA ASP A 64 -8.74 3.97 -0.42
C ASP A 64 -9.02 2.82 -1.39
N LYS A 65 -8.01 2.40 -2.17
CA LYS A 65 -8.17 1.29 -3.10
C LYS A 65 -8.20 -0.04 -2.36
N GLU A 66 -9.16 -0.88 -2.73
CA GLU A 66 -9.29 -2.25 -2.24
C GLU A 66 -8.91 -3.25 -3.33
N ILE A 67 -8.12 -4.26 -2.97
CA ILE A 67 -7.69 -5.33 -3.85
C ILE A 67 -7.99 -6.66 -3.17
N SER A 68 -8.78 -7.51 -3.81
CA SER A 68 -9.14 -8.84 -3.30
C SER A 68 -8.09 -9.88 -3.70
N PHE A 69 -7.82 -10.81 -2.78
CA PHE A 69 -6.82 -11.88 -2.96
C PHE A 69 -7.40 -13.22 -2.55
N ASP A 70 -7.32 -14.18 -3.45
CA ASP A 70 -7.71 -15.58 -3.22
C ASP A 70 -6.55 -16.36 -2.61
N ARG A 71 -6.86 -17.30 -1.74
CA ARG A 71 -5.87 -18.16 -1.12
C ARG A 71 -5.26 -19.15 -2.12
N LYS A 72 -3.94 -19.27 -2.14
CA LYS A 72 -3.16 -20.26 -2.91
C LYS A 72 -2.53 -21.32 -2.02
N SER A 73 -2.04 -20.91 -0.84
CA SER A 73 -1.47 -21.82 0.18
C SER A 73 -1.73 -21.26 1.58
N ASP A 74 -1.08 -21.83 2.60
CA ASP A 74 -1.26 -21.40 3.99
C ASP A 74 -0.86 -19.94 4.25
N LEU A 75 0.14 -19.42 3.50
CA LEU A 75 0.69 -18.08 3.67
C LEU A 75 0.69 -17.27 2.36
N ASP A 76 0.28 -17.88 1.24
CA ASP A 76 0.30 -17.22 -0.07
C ASP A 76 -1.12 -16.96 -0.58
N PHE A 77 -1.31 -15.76 -1.10
CA PHE A 77 -2.55 -15.30 -1.73
C PHE A 77 -2.22 -14.62 -3.05
N GLU A 78 -3.20 -14.55 -3.96
CA GLU A 78 -3.02 -13.95 -5.28
C GLU A 78 -4.29 -13.23 -5.72
N ASN A 79 -4.12 -12.01 -6.26
CA ASN A 79 -5.18 -11.32 -6.99
C ASN A 79 -5.29 -11.92 -8.40
N GLN A 80 -6.47 -12.42 -8.76
CA GLN A 80 -6.69 -13.15 -10.02
C GLN A 80 -6.65 -12.22 -11.26
N GLU A 81 -7.08 -10.97 -11.12
CA GLU A 81 -7.19 -10.04 -12.25
C GLU A 81 -5.81 -9.56 -12.74
N GLN A 82 -4.87 -9.35 -11.81
CA GLN A 82 -3.57 -8.74 -12.10
C GLN A 82 -2.39 -9.68 -11.76
N SER A 83 -2.67 -10.91 -11.30
CA SER A 83 -1.66 -11.88 -10.85
C SER A 83 -0.69 -11.31 -9.81
N PHE A 84 -1.19 -10.43 -8.95
CA PHE A 84 -0.40 -9.86 -7.87
C PHE A 84 -0.36 -10.82 -6.68
N PRO A 85 0.83 -11.22 -6.20
CA PRO A 85 0.96 -12.07 -5.02
C PRO A 85 0.99 -11.26 -3.73
N LEU A 86 0.45 -11.88 -2.65
CA LEU A 86 0.72 -11.55 -1.26
C LEU A 86 1.33 -12.76 -0.57
N LYS A 87 2.52 -12.61 0.00
CA LYS A 87 3.22 -13.68 0.73
C LYS A 87 3.43 -13.26 2.17
N PHE A 88 2.79 -13.96 3.10
CA PHE A 88 2.92 -13.68 4.52
C PHE A 88 4.08 -14.44 5.16
N SER A 89 4.66 -13.84 6.20
CA SER A 89 5.65 -14.47 7.05
C SER A 89 5.14 -14.51 8.48
N SER A 90 5.47 -15.58 9.20
CA SER A 90 5.13 -15.76 10.61
C SER A 90 6.38 -15.93 11.47
N ASP A 91 6.25 -15.62 12.75
CA ASP A 91 7.26 -15.93 13.76
C ASP A 91 7.23 -17.43 14.15
N GLN A 92 8.07 -17.80 15.11
CA GLN A 92 8.18 -19.18 15.62
C GLN A 92 6.89 -19.65 16.33
N ASN A 93 6.02 -18.74 16.74
CA ASN A 93 4.73 -19.03 17.38
C ASN A 93 3.58 -19.11 16.36
N GLY A 94 3.87 -18.95 15.07
CA GLY A 94 2.86 -18.93 14.01
C GLY A 94 2.10 -17.62 13.87
N SER A 95 2.48 -16.56 14.58
CA SER A 95 1.86 -15.22 14.47
C SER A 95 2.37 -14.51 13.22
N ILE A 96 1.46 -13.96 12.43
CA ILE A 96 1.82 -13.21 11.22
C ILE A 96 2.53 -11.91 11.62
N THR A 97 3.73 -11.70 11.06
CA THR A 97 4.57 -10.54 11.35
C THR A 97 4.79 -9.62 10.14
N GLN A 98 4.77 -10.17 8.94
CA GLN A 98 5.05 -9.42 7.72
C GLN A 98 4.21 -9.90 6.54
N VAL A 99 4.11 -9.06 5.51
CA VAL A 99 3.61 -9.43 4.19
C VAL A 99 4.48 -8.81 3.10
N LEU A 100 4.91 -9.62 2.15
CA LEU A 100 5.53 -9.19 0.90
C LEU A 100 4.43 -9.03 -0.14
N ALA A 101 4.13 -7.80 -0.54
CA ALA A 101 3.15 -7.48 -1.56
C ALA A 101 3.83 -7.29 -2.92
N PHE A 102 3.18 -7.82 -3.99
CA PHE A 102 3.60 -7.65 -5.39
C PHE A 102 5.04 -8.13 -5.68
N ASN A 103 5.56 -9.12 -4.90
CA ASN A 103 6.95 -9.59 -4.92
C ASN A 103 8.01 -8.48 -4.70
N ARG A 104 7.63 -7.32 -4.20
CA ARG A 104 8.48 -6.15 -4.14
C ARG A 104 8.45 -5.42 -2.79
N ASP A 105 7.27 -5.21 -2.25
CA ASP A 105 7.03 -4.30 -1.15
C ASP A 105 6.83 -5.07 0.16
N LEU A 106 7.79 -4.92 1.08
CA LEU A 106 7.73 -5.56 2.40
C LEU A 106 7.02 -4.65 3.41
N TRP A 107 6.02 -5.20 4.08
CA TRP A 107 5.20 -4.53 5.08
C TRP A 107 5.27 -5.27 6.40
N THR A 108 5.44 -4.54 7.50
CA THR A 108 5.52 -5.10 8.85
C THR A 108 4.20 -4.90 9.57
N LYS A 109 3.66 -5.98 10.16
CA LYS A 109 2.42 -5.94 10.95
C LYS A 109 2.60 -5.13 12.22
N VAL A 110 1.61 -4.29 12.55
CA VAL A 110 1.66 -3.40 13.71
C VAL A 110 0.36 -3.42 14.51
N ASN A 111 0.46 -3.04 15.79
CA ASN A 111 -0.69 -2.93 16.67
C ASN A 111 -1.42 -1.59 16.45
N GLY A 112 -2.34 -1.58 15.47
CA GLY A 112 -3.17 -0.42 15.20
C GLY A 112 -2.62 0.53 14.12
N TYR A 113 -3.42 1.55 13.82
CA TYR A 113 -3.11 2.59 12.84
C TYR A 113 -2.64 3.84 13.57
N HIS A 114 -1.35 4.12 13.48
CA HIS A 114 -0.70 5.27 14.11
C HIS A 114 0.06 6.10 13.08
N PRO A 115 -0.65 6.78 12.16
CA PRO A 115 0.01 7.63 11.17
C PRO A 115 0.74 8.77 11.88
N PRO A 116 1.94 9.17 11.41
CA PRO A 116 2.66 10.28 11.98
C PRO A 116 1.85 11.57 11.84
N VAL A 117 1.97 12.43 12.86
CA VAL A 117 1.48 13.81 12.77
C VAL A 117 2.41 14.58 11.84
N ILE A 118 1.86 15.16 10.79
CA ILE A 118 2.62 16.00 9.86
C ILE A 118 2.61 17.42 10.39
N VAL A 119 3.79 17.90 10.78
CA VAL A 119 4.01 19.31 11.11
C VAL A 119 4.51 19.98 9.85
N GLU A 120 3.70 20.87 9.29
CA GLU A 120 4.05 21.66 8.11
C GLU A 120 4.95 22.82 8.52
N ILE A 121 5.89 23.16 7.65
CA ILE A 121 6.67 24.37 7.73
C ILE A 121 6.30 25.30 6.56
N HIS A 122 6.60 26.57 6.71
CA HIS A 122 6.44 27.54 5.62
C HIS A 122 7.78 27.75 4.91
N LEU A 123 7.84 27.42 3.61
CA LEU A 123 8.93 27.79 2.72
C LEU A 123 8.49 28.93 1.82
N LYS A 124 9.41 29.86 1.55
CA LYS A 124 9.15 30.96 0.60
C LYS A 124 9.07 30.42 -0.83
N PRO A 125 8.35 31.09 -1.75
CA PRO A 125 8.24 30.66 -3.14
C PRO A 125 9.60 30.42 -3.82
N GLU A 126 10.60 31.23 -3.53
CA GLU A 126 11.97 31.08 -4.09
C GLU A 126 12.66 29.80 -3.60
N GLN A 127 12.36 29.36 -2.36
CA GLN A 127 12.89 28.09 -1.80
C GLN A 127 12.19 26.90 -2.43
N LEU A 128 10.92 27.03 -2.81
CA LEU A 128 10.16 25.96 -3.49
C LEU A 128 10.59 25.78 -4.95
N LYS A 129 10.94 26.85 -5.65
CA LYS A 129 11.39 26.82 -7.06
C LYS A 129 12.63 25.96 -7.30
N VAL A 130 13.48 25.75 -6.30
CA VAL A 130 14.68 24.92 -6.47
C VAL A 130 14.35 23.44 -6.76
N PHE A 131 13.15 23.01 -6.41
CA PHE A 131 12.65 21.65 -6.61
C PHE A 131 12.00 21.44 -7.98
N GLU A 132 11.64 22.51 -8.69
CA GLU A 132 11.03 22.43 -10.02
C GLU A 132 11.88 21.66 -11.00
N GLY A 133 11.23 20.89 -11.84
CA GLY A 133 11.87 20.20 -12.95
C GLY A 133 11.24 18.87 -13.27
N LYS A 134 11.82 18.22 -14.28
CA LYS A 134 11.43 16.89 -14.72
C LYS A 134 12.36 15.85 -14.11
N TYR A 135 11.76 14.75 -13.63
CA TYR A 135 12.48 13.64 -13.03
C TYR A 135 12.10 12.34 -13.72
N THR A 136 13.04 11.41 -13.81
CA THR A 136 12.85 10.11 -14.47
C THR A 136 13.18 8.97 -13.53
N PHE A 137 12.45 7.88 -13.68
CA PHE A 137 12.66 6.61 -12.99
C PHE A 137 12.44 5.45 -13.97
N GLN A 138 13.29 4.44 -13.89
CA GLN A 138 13.16 3.25 -14.71
C GLN A 138 12.57 2.09 -13.89
N PHE A 139 11.30 1.78 -14.10
CA PHE A 139 10.61 0.66 -13.46
C PHE A 139 11.06 -0.69 -14.01
N GLU A 140 11.26 -0.75 -15.34
CA GLU A 140 11.72 -1.92 -16.08
C GLU A 140 12.80 -1.49 -17.07
N LYS A 141 13.69 -2.40 -17.41
CA LYS A 141 14.76 -2.10 -18.37
C LYS A 141 14.19 -1.58 -19.69
N GLY A 142 14.54 -0.34 -20.04
CA GLY A 142 14.10 0.33 -21.27
C GLY A 142 12.75 1.02 -21.21
N LYS A 143 12.11 1.11 -20.04
CA LYS A 143 10.85 1.86 -19.86
C LYS A 143 11.05 2.96 -18.81
N ASP A 144 11.31 4.17 -19.28
CA ASP A 144 11.43 5.35 -18.44
C ASP A 144 10.04 5.94 -18.14
N SER A 145 9.79 6.20 -16.88
CA SER A 145 8.66 6.99 -16.43
C SER A 145 9.11 8.38 -16.03
N TYR A 146 8.24 9.36 -16.16
CA TYR A 146 8.54 10.76 -15.88
C TYR A 146 7.53 11.37 -14.93
N ILE A 147 8.01 12.20 -14.03
CA ILE A 147 7.22 13.14 -13.25
C ILE A 147 7.72 14.55 -13.51
N GLU A 148 6.83 15.53 -13.38
CA GLU A 148 7.16 16.95 -13.42
C GLU A 148 6.77 17.59 -12.09
N ILE A 149 7.65 18.40 -11.53
CA ILE A 149 7.43 19.12 -10.28
C ILE A 149 7.40 20.61 -10.56
N THR A 150 6.32 21.27 -10.10
CA THR A 150 6.08 22.71 -10.23
C THR A 150 5.90 23.31 -8.84
N ALA A 151 6.50 24.45 -8.58
CA ALA A 151 6.33 25.19 -7.33
C ALA A 151 5.12 26.12 -7.40
N HIS A 152 4.35 26.14 -6.32
CA HIS A 152 3.28 27.10 -6.04
C HIS A 152 3.67 27.99 -4.84
N ASN A 153 2.76 28.83 -4.37
CA ASN A 153 3.08 29.80 -3.32
C ASN A 153 3.52 29.15 -2.00
N ASP A 154 2.93 28.00 -1.62
CA ASP A 154 3.08 27.35 -0.32
C ASP A 154 3.32 25.82 -0.41
N HIS A 155 3.32 25.26 -1.62
CA HIS A 155 3.46 23.83 -1.85
C HIS A 155 4.13 23.55 -3.20
N ILE A 156 4.48 22.30 -3.44
CA ILE A 156 4.86 21.80 -4.77
C ILE A 156 3.78 20.87 -5.29
N MET A 157 3.57 20.88 -6.61
CA MET A 157 2.70 19.96 -7.33
C MET A 157 3.55 19.00 -8.14
N LEU A 158 3.29 17.69 -8.00
CA LEU A 158 3.86 16.63 -8.81
C LEU A 158 2.83 16.20 -9.84
N LYS A 159 3.19 16.23 -11.12
CA LYS A 159 2.40 15.69 -12.22
C LYS A 159 2.99 14.38 -12.71
N GLN A 160 2.19 13.34 -12.72
CA GLN A 160 2.54 12.04 -13.31
C GLN A 160 2.34 12.11 -14.82
N MET A 161 3.41 11.89 -15.60
CA MET A 161 3.35 12.10 -17.05
C MET A 161 2.67 10.95 -17.82
N TRP A 162 2.40 9.82 -17.17
CA TRP A 162 1.77 8.65 -17.82
C TRP A 162 0.23 8.67 -17.76
N ASP A 163 -0.37 9.37 -16.80
CA ASP A 163 -1.84 9.46 -16.61
C ASP A 163 -2.34 10.88 -16.38
N GLY A 164 -1.40 11.84 -16.27
CA GLY A 164 -1.70 13.26 -16.05
C GLY A 164 -2.16 13.60 -14.62
N LYS A 165 -2.11 12.66 -13.67
CA LYS A 165 -2.52 12.89 -12.29
C LYS A 165 -1.62 13.94 -11.63
N GLU A 166 -2.24 14.90 -10.95
CA GLU A 166 -1.59 15.96 -10.19
C GLU A 166 -1.76 15.71 -8.69
N ILE A 167 -0.67 15.86 -7.94
CA ILE A 167 -0.60 15.54 -6.51
C ILE A 167 0.13 16.68 -5.80
N ASN A 168 -0.52 17.26 -4.78
CA ASN A 168 0.05 18.36 -4.01
C ASN A 168 0.83 17.86 -2.80
N PHE A 169 1.97 18.51 -2.53
CA PHE A 169 2.84 18.18 -1.42
C PHE A 169 3.20 19.44 -0.63
N VAL A 170 2.92 19.41 0.67
CA VAL A 170 3.28 20.49 1.60
C VAL A 170 4.68 20.27 2.19
N PRO A 171 5.45 21.34 2.47
CA PRO A 171 6.76 21.22 3.08
C PRO A 171 6.68 20.68 4.52
N LYS A 172 7.52 19.71 4.83
CA LYS A 172 7.75 19.15 6.18
C LYS A 172 9.13 19.56 6.72
N SER A 173 10.08 19.76 5.82
CA SER A 173 11.40 20.33 6.08
C SER A 173 11.90 21.06 4.83
N ASP A 174 13.14 21.50 4.84
CA ASP A 174 13.81 22.16 3.70
C ASP A 174 14.06 21.24 2.49
N VAL A 175 13.85 19.92 2.64
CA VAL A 175 14.00 18.91 1.58
C VAL A 175 12.94 17.82 1.61
N GLU A 176 12.09 17.75 2.64
CA GLU A 176 11.04 16.76 2.77
C GLU A 176 9.67 17.40 2.61
N PHE A 177 8.84 16.77 1.79
CA PHE A 177 7.47 17.17 1.49
C PHE A 177 6.53 15.99 1.73
N PHE A 178 5.25 16.27 1.95
CA PHE A 178 4.26 15.25 2.27
C PHE A 178 2.92 15.53 1.57
N CYS A 179 2.37 14.51 0.90
CA CYS A 179 1.00 14.54 0.39
C CYS A 179 0.04 14.18 1.52
N LYS A 180 -0.84 15.10 1.91
CA LYS A 180 -1.82 14.86 2.99
C LYS A 180 -2.90 13.86 2.59
N GLU A 181 -3.38 13.96 1.36
CA GLU A 181 -4.46 13.13 0.82
C GLU A 181 -4.03 11.67 0.67
N GLN A 182 -2.88 11.45 0.07
CA GLN A 182 -2.37 10.10 -0.22
C GLN A 182 -1.34 9.60 0.82
N ARG A 183 -1.00 10.44 1.80
CA ARG A 183 -0.16 10.11 2.96
C ARG A 183 1.20 9.50 2.61
N PHE A 184 1.88 10.03 1.60
CA PHE A 184 3.24 9.60 1.31
C PHE A 184 4.23 10.76 1.19
N PRO A 185 5.53 10.54 1.53
CA PRO A 185 6.56 11.54 1.49
C PRO A 185 7.25 11.64 0.13
N LEU A 186 7.79 12.84 -0.15
CA LEU A 186 8.87 13.06 -1.10
C LEU A 186 10.07 13.62 -0.36
N LYS A 187 11.25 13.07 -0.60
CA LYS A 187 12.51 13.59 -0.07
C LYS A 187 13.46 13.94 -1.19
N PHE A 188 13.81 15.21 -1.29
CA PHE A 188 14.77 15.69 -2.30
C PHE A 188 16.21 15.51 -1.81
N ILE A 189 17.09 15.14 -2.74
CA ILE A 189 18.50 14.94 -2.49
C ILE A 189 19.26 16.03 -3.27
N LYS A 190 20.14 16.72 -2.56
CA LYS A 190 21.00 17.77 -3.10
C LYS A 190 22.42 17.26 -3.27
N ASP A 191 23.11 17.75 -4.30
CA ASP A 191 24.55 17.54 -4.48
C ASP A 191 25.36 18.43 -3.51
N ASN A 192 26.72 18.30 -3.59
CA ASN A 192 27.62 19.08 -2.75
C ASN A 192 27.56 20.61 -3.01
N SER A 193 27.00 21.01 -4.14
CA SER A 193 26.80 22.42 -4.51
C SER A 193 25.43 22.96 -4.11
N GLY A 194 24.61 22.11 -3.48
CA GLY A 194 23.24 22.46 -3.03
C GLY A 194 22.17 22.34 -4.10
N ASN A 195 22.50 21.85 -5.31
CA ASN A 195 21.50 21.64 -6.36
C ASN A 195 20.71 20.38 -6.13
N VAL A 196 19.40 20.44 -6.34
CA VAL A 196 18.53 19.27 -6.31
C VAL A 196 18.86 18.36 -7.51
N VAL A 197 19.23 17.11 -7.23
CA VAL A 197 19.63 16.13 -8.27
C VAL A 197 18.70 14.93 -8.33
N GLN A 198 18.02 14.61 -7.24
CA GLN A 198 17.13 13.44 -7.13
C GLN A 198 15.93 13.73 -6.23
N VAL A 199 14.90 12.94 -6.39
CA VAL A 199 13.78 12.85 -5.42
C VAL A 199 13.50 11.38 -5.11
N LEU A 200 13.40 11.08 -3.82
CA LEU A 200 13.03 9.78 -3.29
C LEU A 200 11.54 9.80 -2.94
N ALA A 201 10.73 8.98 -3.62
CA ALA A 201 9.32 8.77 -3.34
C ALA A 201 9.12 7.49 -2.51
N PHE A 202 8.19 7.50 -1.56
CA PHE A 202 7.88 6.36 -0.66
C PHE A 202 9.10 5.80 0.08
N ASN A 203 10.16 6.61 0.30
CA ASN A 203 11.46 6.17 0.82
C ASN A 203 12.06 4.96 0.06
N LYS A 204 11.73 4.80 -1.21
CA LYS A 204 12.09 3.65 -2.03
C LYS A 204 12.44 3.99 -3.47
N ASP A 205 11.57 4.66 -4.19
CA ASP A 205 11.71 4.91 -5.62
C ASP A 205 12.54 6.18 -5.84
N LEU A 206 13.78 6.03 -6.33
CA LEU A 206 14.72 7.13 -6.51
C LEU A 206 14.67 7.66 -7.94
N TRP A 207 14.08 8.83 -8.11
CA TRP A 207 13.91 9.53 -9.38
C TRP A 207 15.11 10.46 -9.62
N GLN A 208 15.67 10.43 -10.81
CA GLN A 208 16.81 11.26 -11.22
C GLN A 208 16.30 12.54 -11.89
N ARG A 209 16.84 13.70 -11.51
CA ARG A 209 16.51 14.94 -12.19
C ARG A 209 17.05 14.93 -13.62
N VAL A 210 16.21 15.23 -14.59
CA VAL A 210 16.61 15.35 -16.00
C VAL A 210 17.40 16.64 -16.16
N LYS A 211 18.62 16.55 -16.69
CA LYS A 211 19.41 17.74 -17.04
C LYS A 211 18.71 18.46 -18.19
N GLN A 212 18.50 19.74 -18.03
CA GLN A 212 18.02 20.63 -19.10
C GLN A 212 19.16 20.89 -20.09
#